data_c030bb9f9e3816d32888b793a7161253
#
_entry.id   c030bb9f9e3816d32888b793a7161253
#
_cell.length_a   1.000
_cell.length_b   1.000
_cell.length_c   1.000
_cell.angle_alpha   90.00
_cell.angle_beta   90.00
_cell.angle_gamma   90.00
#
_symmetry.space_group_name_H-M   'P 1'
#
loop_
_entity.id
_entity.type
_entity.pdbx_description
1 polymer ?
#
loop_
_entity_poly.entity_id
_entity_poly.type
_entity_poly.pdbx_seq_one_letter_code
_entity_poly.pdbx_strand_id
1 'polypeptide(L)'
;MARTEMSVRPTPPSSVLRPVTALQPADASVTREFTLRKLPNTCPDSMWMINDLGWDDITERPRLETTEIWSFINKSGFSHPMHMHLVQFQVLDRQPFEIIGGQVVPTGPAVPRPAEEGGWKDTVRCDPFEITRVIARFDGWTGLYPYHCHVLEHEDNEM
;
A
#
# COMPACT_ATOMS: atom_id res chain seq x y z
N MET A 1 16.73 -21.28 -48.14
CA MET A 1 16.18 -21.76 -46.86
C MET A 1 15.20 -20.71 -46.35
N ALA A 2 13.91 -21.00 -46.45
CA ALA A 2 12.87 -20.08 -45.98
C ALA A 2 12.71 -20.20 -44.46
N ARG A 3 12.91 -19.11 -43.72
CA ARG A 3 12.59 -19.03 -42.28
C ARG A 3 11.08 -18.89 -42.14
N THR A 4 10.44 -19.89 -41.60
CA THR A 4 9.03 -19.79 -41.17
C THR A 4 8.98 -18.97 -39.88
N GLU A 5 8.54 -17.72 -39.98
CA GLU A 5 8.20 -16.94 -38.79
C GLU A 5 6.92 -17.52 -38.15
N MET A 6 7.07 -18.15 -37.01
CA MET A 6 5.93 -18.50 -36.15
C MET A 6 5.35 -17.22 -35.56
N SER A 7 4.27 -16.72 -36.15
CA SER A 7 3.45 -15.66 -35.57
C SER A 7 2.74 -16.22 -34.33
N VAL A 8 3.28 -15.93 -33.15
CA VAL A 8 2.56 -16.16 -31.87
C VAL A 8 1.48 -15.08 -31.79
N ARG A 9 0.24 -15.44 -32.08
CA ARG A 9 -0.89 -14.56 -31.79
C ARG A 9 -0.99 -14.44 -30.26
N PRO A 10 -0.94 -13.23 -29.69
CA PRO A 10 -1.23 -13.07 -28.27
C PRO A 10 -2.66 -13.56 -28.03
N THR A 11 -2.81 -14.57 -27.19
CA THR A 11 -4.12 -14.99 -26.69
C THR A 11 -4.71 -13.78 -25.94
N PRO A 12 -5.91 -13.31 -26.26
CA PRO A 12 -6.53 -12.25 -25.47
C PRO A 12 -6.58 -12.71 -24.01
N PRO A 13 -6.34 -11.80 -23.05
CA PRO A 13 -6.46 -12.16 -21.65
C PRO A 13 -7.84 -12.76 -21.44
N SER A 14 -7.87 -13.97 -20.94
CA SER A 14 -9.11 -14.69 -20.72
C SER A 14 -9.98 -13.88 -19.74
N SER A 15 -11.27 -13.85 -20.02
CA SER A 15 -12.32 -13.48 -19.09
C SER A 15 -12.00 -13.94 -17.67
N VAL A 16 -12.33 -13.13 -16.67
CA VAL A 16 -12.15 -13.34 -15.22
C VAL A 16 -11.88 -14.81 -14.84
N LEU A 17 -10.63 -15.13 -14.50
CA LEU A 17 -10.23 -16.50 -14.11
C LEU A 17 -10.82 -16.90 -12.76
N ARG A 18 -11.01 -15.93 -11.87
CA ARG A 18 -11.60 -16.09 -10.55
C ARG A 18 -12.34 -14.81 -10.14
N PRO A 19 -13.60 -14.89 -9.73
CA PRO A 19 -14.29 -13.73 -9.17
C PRO A 19 -13.63 -13.32 -7.85
N VAL A 20 -13.41 -12.01 -7.68
CA VAL A 20 -12.92 -11.42 -6.44
C VAL A 20 -14.09 -10.66 -5.80
N THR A 21 -14.48 -11.09 -4.60
CA THR A 21 -15.46 -10.33 -3.82
C THR A 21 -14.83 -9.07 -3.29
N ALA A 22 -15.37 -7.92 -3.68
CA ALA A 22 -14.88 -6.63 -3.22
C ALA A 22 -15.30 -6.39 -1.76
N LEU A 23 -14.33 -6.03 -0.92
CA LEU A 23 -14.62 -5.48 0.40
C LEU A 23 -15.28 -4.12 0.24
N GLN A 24 -16.25 -3.82 1.08
CA GLN A 24 -16.99 -2.57 1.00
C GLN A 24 -16.42 -1.56 2.00
N PRO A 25 -16.09 -0.32 1.57
CA PRO A 25 -15.62 0.73 2.49
C PRO A 25 -16.57 0.99 3.66
N ALA A 26 -17.87 0.76 3.45
CA ALA A 26 -18.89 0.90 4.50
C ALA A 26 -18.75 -0.13 5.64
N ASP A 27 -18.06 -1.25 5.41
CA ASP A 27 -17.82 -2.30 6.42
C ASP A 27 -16.58 -1.99 7.28
N ALA A 28 -15.81 -0.95 6.93
CA ALA A 28 -14.62 -0.57 7.67
C ALA A 28 -14.99 0.03 9.04
N SER A 29 -14.50 -0.61 10.10
CA SER A 29 -14.70 -0.15 11.48
C SER A 29 -13.76 0.98 11.88
N VAL A 30 -12.60 1.07 11.22
CA VAL A 30 -11.53 2.04 11.50
C VAL A 30 -10.85 2.44 10.20
N THR A 31 -10.45 3.71 10.11
CA THR A 31 -9.48 4.19 9.12
C THR A 31 -8.22 4.61 9.86
N ARG A 32 -7.05 4.09 9.44
CA ARG A 32 -5.74 4.46 9.97
C ARG A 32 -4.94 5.23 8.94
N GLU A 33 -4.09 6.13 9.42
CA GLU A 33 -3.19 6.91 8.57
C GLU A 33 -1.73 6.60 8.89
N PHE A 34 -0.95 6.36 7.84
CA PHE A 34 0.47 6.03 7.89
C PHE A 34 1.24 7.03 7.06
N THR A 35 1.97 7.92 7.71
CA THR A 35 2.84 8.87 7.03
C THR A 35 4.17 8.22 6.68
N LEU A 36 4.51 8.21 5.39
CA LEU A 36 5.80 7.72 4.89
C LEU A 36 6.69 8.93 4.63
N ARG A 37 7.82 9.03 5.33
CA ARG A 37 8.75 10.14 5.17
C ARG A 37 10.18 9.80 5.58
N LYS A 38 11.10 10.63 5.10
CA LYS A 38 12.49 10.60 5.52
C LYS A 38 12.71 11.61 6.64
N LEU A 39 13.24 11.16 7.78
CA LEU A 39 13.64 12.06 8.86
C LEU A 39 15.05 12.56 8.60
N PRO A 40 15.29 13.89 8.59
CA PRO A 40 16.63 14.43 8.49
C PRO A 40 17.39 14.27 9.80
N ASN A 41 18.72 14.12 9.71
CA ASN A 41 19.64 14.13 10.85
C ASN A 41 19.44 13.00 11.88
N THR A 42 18.88 11.87 11.47
CA THR A 42 18.90 10.64 12.27
C THR A 42 20.18 9.85 11.98
N CYS A 43 20.70 9.11 12.96
CA CYS A 43 21.89 8.26 12.79
C CYS A 43 21.45 6.80 12.51
N PRO A 44 21.93 6.18 11.42
CA PRO A 44 22.76 6.71 10.35
C PRO A 44 22.00 7.68 9.42
N ASP A 45 22.71 8.54 8.72
CA ASP A 45 22.22 9.66 7.91
C ASP A 45 20.82 9.50 7.28
N SER A 46 19.80 10.02 7.97
CA SER A 46 18.40 10.11 7.57
C SER A 46 17.68 8.77 7.36
N MET A 47 16.88 8.38 8.33
CA MET A 47 16.05 7.17 8.28
C MET A 47 14.73 7.39 7.55
N TRP A 48 14.30 6.39 6.81
CA TRP A 48 12.95 6.28 6.29
C TRP A 48 12.04 5.71 7.38
N MET A 49 10.89 6.32 7.62
CA MET A 49 10.03 5.91 8.74
C MET A 49 8.54 5.93 8.38
N ILE A 50 7.79 5.08 9.04
CA ILE A 50 6.33 5.08 9.06
C ILE A 50 5.90 5.74 10.37
N ASN A 51 5.15 6.84 10.29
CA ASN A 51 4.67 7.62 11.45
C ASN A 51 5.77 8.07 12.43
N ASP A 52 7.02 8.18 11.95
CA ASP A 52 8.21 8.50 12.78
C ASP A 52 8.49 7.48 13.90
N LEU A 53 8.05 6.27 13.74
CA LEU A 53 8.17 5.17 14.69
C LEU A 53 9.26 4.19 14.22
N GLY A 54 9.95 3.59 15.18
CA GLY A 54 10.91 2.52 14.92
C GLY A 54 10.22 1.17 14.75
N TRP A 55 11.00 0.19 14.33
CA TRP A 55 10.52 -1.18 14.05
C TRP A 55 9.84 -1.86 15.24
N ASP A 56 10.32 -1.59 16.46
CA ASP A 56 9.81 -2.23 17.68
C ASP A 56 8.59 -1.51 18.27
N ASP A 57 8.16 -0.38 17.68
CA ASP A 57 7.00 0.38 18.17
C ASP A 57 5.69 -0.28 17.71
N ILE A 58 4.98 -0.94 18.63
CA ILE A 58 3.70 -1.60 18.35
C ILE A 58 2.54 -0.64 18.65
N THR A 59 2.04 -0.01 17.61
CA THR A 59 0.96 1.00 17.72
C THR A 59 -0.37 0.52 17.16
N GLU A 60 -0.37 -0.28 16.10
CA GLU A 60 -1.59 -0.78 15.45
C GLU A 60 -2.03 -2.09 16.10
N ARG A 61 -3.32 -2.13 16.44
CA ARG A 61 -3.96 -3.32 17.04
C ARG A 61 -5.31 -3.59 16.37
N PRO A 62 -5.31 -4.02 15.09
CA PRO A 62 -6.54 -4.41 14.42
C PRO A 62 -7.23 -5.51 15.19
N ARG A 63 -8.54 -5.38 15.31
CA ARG A 63 -9.35 -6.38 15.99
C ARG A 63 -9.66 -7.52 15.03
N LEU A 64 -9.55 -8.76 15.52
CA LEU A 64 -9.94 -9.94 14.76
C LEU A 64 -11.40 -9.82 14.27
N GLU A 65 -11.68 -10.31 13.08
CA GLU A 65 -12.97 -10.26 12.38
C GLU A 65 -13.44 -8.85 12.00
N THR A 66 -12.56 -7.84 12.03
CA THR A 66 -12.89 -6.49 11.57
C THR A 66 -12.28 -6.17 10.22
N THR A 67 -12.88 -5.22 9.54
CA THR A 67 -12.37 -4.61 8.31
C THR A 67 -11.87 -3.21 8.61
N GLU A 68 -10.71 -2.83 8.10
CA GLU A 68 -10.13 -1.51 8.28
C GLU A 68 -9.68 -0.93 6.93
N ILE A 69 -9.67 0.41 6.82
CA ILE A 69 -9.04 1.15 5.74
C ILE A 69 -7.70 1.68 6.24
N TRP A 70 -6.64 1.41 5.49
CA TRP A 70 -5.31 1.93 5.76
C TRP A 70 -4.92 2.92 4.67
N SER A 71 -4.56 4.14 5.08
CA SER A 71 -4.20 5.26 4.21
C SER A 71 -2.70 5.52 4.32
N PHE A 72 -1.93 5.14 3.31
CA PHE A 72 -0.50 5.44 3.23
C PHE A 72 -0.31 6.81 2.60
N ILE A 73 0.21 7.76 3.37
CA ILE A 73 0.41 9.17 2.97
C ILE A 73 1.90 9.36 2.68
N ASN A 74 2.29 9.26 1.43
CA ASN A 74 3.70 9.34 1.05
C ASN A 74 4.16 10.79 0.90
N LYS A 75 4.79 11.34 1.93
CA LYS A 75 5.36 12.70 1.96
C LYS A 75 6.79 12.79 1.41
N SER A 76 7.21 11.80 0.65
CA SER A 76 8.57 11.71 0.11
C SER A 76 8.60 11.79 -1.41
N GLY A 77 9.78 12.00 -1.97
CA GLY A 77 10.01 12.00 -3.43
C GLY A 77 10.27 10.61 -4.03
N PHE A 78 10.08 9.52 -3.26
CA PHE A 78 10.30 8.14 -3.70
C PHE A 78 9.02 7.31 -3.58
N SER A 79 8.86 6.31 -4.44
CA SER A 79 7.79 5.32 -4.30
C SER A 79 8.17 4.29 -3.25
N HIS A 80 7.21 3.93 -2.40
CA HIS A 80 7.37 2.90 -1.38
C HIS A 80 6.40 1.75 -1.65
N PRO A 81 6.88 0.53 -1.95
CA PRO A 81 6.03 -0.67 -1.95
C PRO A 81 5.73 -1.05 -0.49
N MET A 82 4.52 -0.75 -0.04
CA MET A 82 4.07 -1.10 1.32
C MET A 82 3.54 -2.52 1.34
N HIS A 83 4.13 -3.35 2.18
CA HIS A 83 3.77 -4.76 2.38
C HIS A 83 3.14 -4.98 3.75
N MET A 84 2.20 -5.92 3.82
CA MET A 84 1.54 -6.34 5.04
C MET A 84 1.57 -7.87 5.13
N HIS A 85 2.11 -8.39 6.22
CA HIS A 85 2.16 -9.84 6.45
C HIS A 85 0.78 -10.41 6.83
N LEU A 86 0.57 -11.69 6.56
CA LEU A 86 -0.55 -12.57 6.91
C LEU A 86 -1.91 -12.19 6.33
N VAL A 87 -2.23 -10.93 6.18
CA VAL A 87 -3.50 -10.48 5.60
C VAL A 87 -3.31 -9.97 4.19
N GLN A 88 -4.33 -10.16 3.38
CA GLN A 88 -4.40 -9.55 2.06
C GLN A 88 -5.37 -8.37 2.09
N PHE A 89 -5.14 -7.41 1.23
CA PHE A 89 -5.97 -6.24 1.08
C PHE A 89 -6.40 -6.03 -0.37
N GLN A 90 -7.30 -5.09 -0.58
CA GLN A 90 -7.68 -4.58 -1.89
C GLN A 90 -7.36 -3.09 -1.97
N VAL A 91 -6.82 -2.64 -3.09
CA VAL A 91 -6.60 -1.22 -3.33
C VAL A 91 -7.94 -0.55 -3.58
N LEU A 92 -8.22 0.55 -2.89
CA LEU A 92 -9.42 1.37 -3.10
C LEU A 92 -9.17 2.45 -4.13
N ASP A 93 -8.27 3.35 -3.81
CA ASP A 93 -8.01 4.55 -4.60
C ASP A 93 -6.65 5.15 -4.30
N ARG A 94 -6.32 6.20 -5.09
CA ARG A 94 -5.17 7.07 -4.90
C ARG A 94 -5.60 8.52 -5.03
N GLN A 95 -5.01 9.40 -4.22
CA GLN A 95 -5.35 10.81 -4.21
C GLN A 95 -4.09 11.67 -4.12
N PRO A 96 -3.82 12.53 -5.13
CA PRO A 96 -2.67 13.41 -5.09
C PRO A 96 -2.86 14.50 -4.04
N PHE A 97 -1.74 14.94 -3.44
CA PHE A 97 -1.73 16.04 -2.48
C PHE A 97 -0.47 16.89 -2.59
N GLU A 98 -0.52 18.07 -1.97
CA GLU A 98 0.63 18.93 -1.71
C GLU A 98 0.79 19.15 -0.21
N ILE A 99 1.99 19.58 0.20
CA ILE A 99 2.25 19.98 1.58
C ILE A 99 2.23 21.52 1.65
N ILE A 100 1.19 22.07 2.26
CA ILE A 100 1.01 23.51 2.41
C ILE A 100 1.01 23.83 3.91
N GLY A 101 1.97 24.65 4.35
CA GLY A 101 2.10 24.98 5.78
C GLY A 101 2.31 23.76 6.69
N GLY A 102 2.93 22.68 6.17
CA GLY A 102 3.15 21.42 6.89
C GLY A 102 1.95 20.47 6.90
N GLN A 103 0.82 20.87 6.31
CA GLN A 103 -0.40 20.07 6.21
C GLN A 103 -0.50 19.37 4.85
N VAL A 104 -1.08 18.19 4.84
CA VAL A 104 -1.44 17.45 3.63
C VAL A 104 -2.73 18.05 3.06
N VAL A 105 -2.66 18.61 1.86
CA VAL A 105 -3.79 19.22 1.18
C VAL A 105 -4.03 18.50 -0.14
N PRO A 106 -5.15 17.76 -0.29
CA PRO A 106 -5.48 17.12 -1.56
C PRO A 106 -5.57 18.14 -2.71
N THR A 107 -4.95 17.82 -3.85
CA THR A 107 -4.96 18.66 -5.06
C THR A 107 -5.91 18.16 -6.13
N GLY A 108 -6.57 17.04 -5.89
CA GLY A 108 -7.55 16.44 -6.80
C GLY A 108 -8.46 15.44 -6.10
N PRO A 109 -9.44 14.91 -6.82
CA PRO A 109 -10.30 13.85 -6.30
C PRO A 109 -9.50 12.54 -6.10
N ALA A 110 -10.00 11.67 -5.23
CA ALA A 110 -9.53 10.30 -5.15
C ALA A 110 -9.88 9.58 -6.47
N VAL A 111 -8.88 8.91 -7.06
CA VAL A 111 -9.02 8.15 -8.30
C VAL A 111 -9.09 6.67 -7.94
N PRO A 112 -10.17 5.97 -8.29
CA PRO A 112 -10.27 4.53 -8.07
C PRO A 112 -9.10 3.77 -8.70
N ARG A 113 -8.73 2.65 -8.08
CA ARG A 113 -7.69 1.76 -8.61
C ARG A 113 -7.94 1.37 -10.08
N PRO A 114 -6.90 1.19 -10.89
CA PRO A 114 -7.04 0.64 -12.22
C PRO A 114 -7.50 -0.84 -12.19
N ALA A 115 -8.02 -1.33 -13.29
CA ALA A 115 -8.63 -2.67 -13.37
C ALA A 115 -7.63 -3.80 -13.04
N GLU A 116 -6.36 -3.64 -13.40
CA GLU A 116 -5.28 -4.60 -13.14
C GLU A 116 -4.91 -4.72 -11.66
N GLU A 117 -5.28 -3.75 -10.83
CA GLU A 117 -5.14 -3.82 -9.37
C GLU A 117 -6.40 -4.35 -8.67
N GLY A 118 -7.36 -4.88 -9.41
CA GLY A 118 -8.66 -5.34 -8.93
C GLY A 118 -8.66 -6.61 -8.10
N GLY A 119 -7.49 -7.23 -7.84
CA GLY A 119 -7.35 -8.47 -7.07
C GLY A 119 -6.96 -8.24 -5.62
N TRP A 120 -6.77 -9.37 -4.92
CA TRP A 120 -6.12 -9.38 -3.62
C TRP A 120 -4.63 -9.09 -3.77
N LYS A 121 -4.10 -8.28 -2.85
CA LYS A 121 -2.71 -7.85 -2.77
C LYS A 121 -2.20 -8.03 -1.35
N ASP A 122 -0.91 -8.21 -1.22
CA ASP A 122 -0.16 -8.10 0.04
C ASP A 122 0.84 -6.93 0.00
N THR A 123 1.07 -6.39 -1.20
CA THR A 123 1.98 -5.27 -1.44
C THR A 123 1.32 -4.25 -2.37
N VAL A 124 1.44 -2.97 -2.05
CA VAL A 124 0.92 -1.86 -2.87
C VAL A 124 1.97 -0.77 -3.04
N ARG A 125 2.09 -0.25 -4.26
CA ARG A 125 2.95 0.89 -4.56
C ARG A 125 2.27 2.18 -4.08
N CYS A 126 2.99 2.93 -3.24
CA CYS A 126 2.62 4.26 -2.78
C CYS A 126 3.53 5.28 -3.46
N ASP A 127 3.03 6.02 -4.42
CA ASP A 127 3.79 6.98 -5.21
C ASP A 127 4.04 8.31 -4.47
N PRO A 128 5.05 9.10 -4.86
CA PRO A 128 5.37 10.37 -4.23
C PRO A 128 4.18 11.34 -4.19
N PHE A 129 3.96 11.96 -3.03
CA PHE A 129 2.92 12.96 -2.81
C PHE A 129 1.50 12.46 -3.16
N GLU A 130 1.27 11.19 -2.81
CA GLU A 130 0.00 10.51 -3.02
C GLU A 130 -0.47 9.82 -1.73
N ILE A 131 -1.78 9.86 -1.49
CA ILE A 131 -2.45 9.04 -0.49
C ILE A 131 -2.92 7.78 -1.20
N THR A 132 -2.38 6.63 -0.84
CA THR A 132 -2.84 5.32 -1.34
C THR A 132 -3.69 4.65 -0.27
N ARG A 133 -4.97 4.34 -0.59
CA ARG A 133 -5.88 3.69 0.36
C ARG A 133 -6.08 2.23 0.00
N VAL A 134 -5.96 1.39 1.01
CA VAL A 134 -6.27 -0.05 0.91
C VAL A 134 -7.30 -0.43 1.95
N ILE A 135 -8.04 -1.51 1.68
CA ILE A 135 -9.00 -2.08 2.61
C ILE A 135 -8.62 -3.53 2.89
N ALA A 136 -8.49 -3.88 4.17
CA ALA A 136 -8.12 -5.21 4.63
C ALA A 136 -9.13 -5.74 5.63
N ARG A 137 -9.40 -7.06 5.56
CA ARG A 137 -10.13 -7.77 6.61
C ARG A 137 -9.12 -8.57 7.44
N PHE A 138 -9.14 -8.31 8.74
CA PHE A 138 -8.26 -8.98 9.71
C PHE A 138 -8.94 -10.21 10.27
N ASP A 139 -8.80 -11.35 9.60
CA ASP A 139 -9.38 -12.62 10.01
C ASP A 139 -8.35 -13.76 9.99
N GLY A 140 -8.69 -14.87 10.63
CA GLY A 140 -7.91 -16.11 10.61
C GLY A 140 -6.67 -16.14 11.47
N TRP A 141 -6.04 -15.01 11.78
CA TRP A 141 -4.75 -14.96 12.46
C TRP A 141 -4.71 -13.94 13.58
N THR A 142 -4.08 -14.32 14.68
CA THR A 142 -3.77 -13.43 15.82
C THR A 142 -2.29 -13.52 16.14
N GLY A 143 -1.73 -12.46 16.70
CA GLY A 143 -0.33 -12.38 17.09
C GLY A 143 0.34 -11.12 16.57
N LEU A 144 1.66 -11.09 16.65
CA LEU A 144 2.48 -9.99 16.17
C LEU A 144 2.97 -10.34 14.76
N TYR A 145 2.72 -9.46 13.80
CA TYR A 145 3.25 -9.56 12.45
C TYR A 145 3.48 -8.17 11.85
N PRO A 146 4.51 -8.00 11.00
CA PRO A 146 4.91 -6.68 10.52
C PRO A 146 4.06 -6.19 9.35
N TYR A 147 4.08 -4.88 9.17
CA TYR A 147 3.85 -4.18 7.91
C TYR A 147 5.04 -3.22 7.70
N HIS A 148 5.54 -3.12 6.48
CA HIS A 148 6.77 -2.39 6.21
C HIS A 148 6.89 -1.98 4.74
N CYS A 149 7.86 -1.11 4.43
CA CYS A 149 8.30 -0.85 3.07
C CYS A 149 9.15 -2.03 2.57
N HIS A 150 8.90 -2.51 1.36
CA HIS A 150 9.62 -3.66 0.79
C HIS A 150 10.82 -3.25 -0.10
N VAL A 151 11.32 -2.03 0.03
CA VAL A 151 12.66 -1.64 -0.46
C VAL A 151 13.66 -2.08 0.59
N LEU A 152 14.57 -2.98 0.24
CA LEU A 152 15.49 -3.63 1.22
C LEU A 152 16.28 -2.62 2.05
N GLU A 153 16.79 -1.56 1.42
CA GLU A 153 17.53 -0.50 2.12
C GLU A 153 16.66 0.31 3.09
N HIS A 154 15.34 0.36 2.87
CA HIS A 154 14.41 1.01 3.79
C HIS A 154 14.02 0.06 4.93
N GLU A 155 13.71 -1.20 4.60
CA GLU A 155 13.36 -2.27 5.54
C GLU A 155 14.48 -2.53 6.54
N ASP A 156 15.74 -2.65 6.06
CA ASP A 156 16.93 -2.83 6.91
C ASP A 156 17.19 -1.63 7.84
N ASN A 157 16.55 -0.48 7.58
CA ASN A 157 16.70 0.77 8.32
C ASN A 157 15.36 1.28 8.90
N GLU A 158 14.58 0.39 9.51
CA GLU A 158 13.43 0.73 10.36
C GLU A 158 12.09 1.05 9.64
N MET A 159 12.01 1.00 8.30
CA MET A 159 10.79 1.35 7.59
C MET A 159 9.93 0.11 7.29
#